data_d0277e4af0387efdfa505ab5f2d3d4ef
#
_entry.id   d0277e4af0387efdfa505ab5f2d3d4ef
#
_cell.length_a   1.000
_cell.length_b   1.000
_cell.length_c   1.000
_cell.angle_alpha   90.00
_cell.angle_beta   90.00
_cell.angle_gamma   90.00
#
_symmetry.space_group_name_H-M   'P 1'
#
loop_
_entity.id
_entity.type
_entity.pdbx_description
1 polymer ?
#
loop_
_entity_poly.entity_id
_entity_poly.type
_entity_poly.pdbx_seq_one_letter_code
_entity_poly.pdbx_strand_id
1 'polypeptide(L)'
;MVNDRMMTQPDVVPTGDDPRAPTINNAIAVGDYFLDHHHAKAHLPPGCRLTEDYPDNAPFQVPPSVFFPDVDDPSFLAGEKSIAVSHIVNGCTRLQPVVMLMGQALGAYAALGTQAGTAPRNIPVDRVQDRLLDAGCRSTSCTTCQPGTISSAPCRRWPAPACSGPTTRPN
;
A
#
# COMPACT_ATOMS: atom_id res chain seq x y z
N MET A 1 -15.74 3.33 -11.98
CA MET A 1 -14.93 4.57 -11.92
C MET A 1 -13.88 4.31 -10.88
N VAL A 2 -12.63 4.14 -11.26
CA VAL A 2 -11.52 4.01 -10.31
C VAL A 2 -11.37 5.39 -9.68
N ASN A 3 -11.56 5.46 -8.37
CA ASN A 3 -11.44 6.74 -7.68
C ASN A 3 -9.97 7.05 -7.53
N ASP A 4 -9.47 8.01 -8.27
CA ASP A 4 -8.05 8.43 -8.29
C ASP A 4 -7.70 9.19 -7.02
N ARG A 5 -8.01 8.59 -5.89
CA ARG A 5 -7.70 9.15 -4.59
C ARG A 5 -6.21 9.01 -4.30
N MET A 6 -5.56 10.13 -4.11
CA MET A 6 -4.19 10.20 -3.60
C MET A 6 -4.13 9.69 -2.15
N MET A 7 -3.16 8.85 -1.82
CA MET A 7 -2.86 8.49 -0.43
C MET A 7 -2.28 9.69 0.32
N THR A 8 -2.79 9.90 1.51
CA THR A 8 -2.41 10.98 2.41
C THR A 8 -2.03 10.44 3.79
N GLN A 9 -1.51 11.28 4.66
CA GLN A 9 -1.07 10.87 5.99
C GLN A 9 -2.13 10.08 6.78
N PRO A 10 -3.43 10.43 6.80
CA PRO A 10 -4.44 9.62 7.49
C PRO A 10 -4.57 8.17 7.00
N ASP A 11 -4.08 7.85 5.82
CA ASP A 11 -4.13 6.48 5.28
C ASP A 11 -3.00 5.57 5.82
N VAL A 12 -1.99 6.16 6.48
CA VAL A 12 -0.80 5.43 6.94
C VAL A 12 -0.53 5.56 8.45
N VAL A 13 -1.29 6.39 9.15
CA VAL A 13 -1.15 6.56 10.59
C VAL A 13 -2.33 5.95 11.33
N PRO A 14 -2.14 5.47 12.58
CA PRO A 14 -3.22 5.02 13.43
C PRO A 14 -4.27 6.12 13.66
N THR A 15 -5.52 5.72 13.78
CA THR A 15 -6.63 6.64 14.08
C THR A 15 -7.36 6.18 15.35
N GLY A 16 -7.52 7.11 16.29
CA GLY A 16 -8.14 6.80 17.59
C GLY A 16 -7.33 5.80 18.40
N ASP A 17 -8.03 4.83 19.01
CA ASP A 17 -7.42 3.82 19.87
C ASP A 17 -6.91 2.58 19.11
N ASP A 18 -7.13 2.49 17.80
CA ASP A 18 -6.58 1.40 16.98
C ASP A 18 -5.11 1.68 16.65
N PRO A 19 -4.17 0.82 17.04
CA PRO A 19 -2.76 1.01 16.76
C PRO A 19 -2.38 0.75 15.29
N ARG A 20 -3.36 0.44 14.44
CA ARG A 20 -3.15 0.13 13.02
C ARG A 20 -3.57 1.30 12.14
N ALA A 21 -2.95 1.41 10.99
CA ALA A 21 -3.45 2.27 9.93
C ALA A 21 -4.82 1.76 9.42
N PRO A 22 -5.66 2.65 8.86
CA PRO A 22 -6.96 2.25 8.33
C PRO A 22 -6.86 1.11 7.32
N THR A 23 -7.81 0.18 7.39
CA THR A 23 -7.87 -0.95 6.46
C THR A 23 -8.37 -0.49 5.09
N ILE A 24 -7.65 -0.88 4.05
CA ILE A 24 -8.01 -0.62 2.65
C ILE A 24 -8.37 -1.95 1.99
N ASN A 25 -9.67 -2.20 1.80
CA ASN A 25 -10.18 -3.50 1.35
C ASN A 25 -9.68 -3.95 -0.02
N ASN A 26 -9.30 -3.02 -0.89
CA ASN A 26 -8.81 -3.30 -2.23
C ASN A 26 -7.29 -3.09 -2.36
N ALA A 27 -6.54 -3.20 -1.27
CA ALA A 27 -5.10 -3.02 -1.28
C ALA A 27 -4.37 -4.07 -2.13
N ILE A 28 -3.24 -3.68 -2.72
CA ILE A 28 -2.42 -4.53 -3.60
C ILE A 28 -0.95 -4.58 -3.17
N ALA A 29 -0.57 -3.77 -2.21
CA ALA A 29 0.74 -3.79 -1.56
C ALA A 29 0.59 -3.37 -0.10
N VAL A 30 1.62 -3.65 0.69
CA VAL A 30 1.72 -3.27 2.10
C VAL A 30 3.07 -2.64 2.36
N GLY A 31 3.13 -1.77 3.34
CA GLY A 31 4.35 -1.18 3.83
C GLY A 31 4.36 -1.13 5.35
N ASP A 32 5.56 -1.16 5.90
CA ASP A 32 5.81 -1.02 7.33
C ASP A 32 7.13 -0.26 7.49
N TYR A 33 7.07 1.04 7.25
CA TYR A 33 8.21 1.92 7.39
C TYR A 33 7.74 3.30 7.84
N PHE A 34 8.50 3.94 8.70
CA PHE A 34 8.14 5.25 9.24
C PHE A 34 8.14 6.36 8.15
N LEU A 35 7.52 7.48 8.47
CA LEU A 35 7.46 8.66 7.61
C LEU A 35 8.84 9.32 7.54
N ASP A 36 9.74 8.74 6.76
CA ASP A 36 11.11 9.22 6.57
C ASP A 36 11.14 10.34 5.54
N HIS A 37 11.20 11.55 6.03
CA HIS A 37 11.15 12.72 5.16
C HIS A 37 12.39 13.60 5.33
N HIS A 38 13.12 13.76 4.22
CA HIS A 38 14.28 14.65 4.17
C HIS A 38 13.85 16.01 3.61
N HIS A 39 13.80 17.00 4.46
CA HIS A 39 13.50 18.36 4.05
C HIS A 39 14.74 19.04 3.45
N ALA A 40 14.55 19.78 2.37
CA ALA A 40 15.57 20.70 1.89
C ALA A 40 15.78 21.79 2.96
N LYS A 41 17.04 22.07 3.32
CA LYS A 41 17.38 23.08 4.34
C LYS A 41 17.04 24.51 3.91
N ALA A 42 16.66 24.75 2.66
CA ALA A 42 16.41 26.07 2.13
C ALA A 42 14.92 26.28 1.84
N HIS A 43 14.37 27.31 2.44
CA HIS A 43 13.11 27.98 2.07
C HIS A 43 11.82 27.16 2.23
N LEU A 44 11.40 27.02 3.47
CA LEU A 44 9.99 26.74 3.74
C LEU A 44 9.17 27.99 3.42
N PRO A 45 8.02 27.84 2.79
CA PRO A 45 7.07 28.94 2.66
C PRO A 45 6.73 29.55 4.03
N PRO A 46 6.44 30.85 4.12
CA PRO A 46 6.02 31.47 5.36
C PRO A 46 4.84 30.71 5.99
N GLY A 47 4.95 30.39 7.28
CA GLY A 47 3.92 29.62 8.00
C GLY A 47 4.08 28.10 7.96
N CYS A 48 4.96 27.54 7.12
CA CYS A 48 5.33 26.12 7.19
C CYS A 48 6.36 25.91 8.29
N ARG A 49 6.13 24.88 9.10
CA ARG A 49 7.11 24.40 10.08
C ARG A 49 7.69 23.08 9.58
N LEU A 50 9.00 22.91 9.74
CA LEU A 50 9.59 21.57 9.76
C LEU A 50 9.12 20.94 11.07
N THR A 51 8.15 20.03 10.99
CA THR A 51 7.86 19.17 12.12
C THR A 51 8.81 17.99 12.01
N GLU A 52 9.76 17.91 12.90
CA GLU A 52 10.59 16.70 13.05
C GLU A 52 9.78 15.57 13.68
N ASP A 53 8.63 15.90 14.28
CA ASP A 53 7.71 14.96 14.91
C ASP A 53 6.58 14.59 13.94
N TYR A 54 6.86 13.66 13.04
CA TYR A 54 5.78 12.96 12.35
C TYR A 54 5.16 11.94 13.30
N PRO A 55 3.83 11.79 13.29
CA PRO A 55 3.21 10.73 14.07
C PRO A 55 3.76 9.38 13.61
N ASP A 56 3.95 8.48 14.56
CA ASP A 56 4.33 7.10 14.25
C ASP A 56 3.27 6.54 13.30
N ASN A 57 3.72 6.07 12.13
CA ASN A 57 2.85 5.32 11.26
C ASN A 57 2.84 3.84 11.67
N ALA A 58 1.78 3.17 11.31
CA ALA A 58 1.61 1.74 11.49
C ALA A 58 1.80 1.02 10.14
N PRO A 59 1.90 -0.31 10.14
CA PRO A 59 1.79 -1.07 8.90
C PRO A 59 0.57 -0.61 8.10
N PHE A 60 0.80 -0.23 6.85
CA PHE A 60 -0.21 0.40 6.00
C PHE A 60 -0.42 -0.38 4.71
N GLN A 61 -1.53 -0.12 4.06
CA GLN A 61 -1.95 -0.76 2.82
C GLN A 61 -1.95 0.25 1.67
N VAL A 62 -1.55 -0.20 0.47
CA VAL A 62 -1.49 0.63 -0.73
C VAL A 62 -2.61 0.22 -1.68
N PRO A 63 -3.58 1.11 -1.97
CA PRO A 63 -4.66 0.83 -2.90
C PRO A 63 -4.17 0.92 -4.36
N PRO A 64 -4.84 0.25 -5.31
CA PRO A 64 -4.49 0.34 -6.73
C PRO A 64 -4.73 1.73 -7.34
N SER A 65 -5.60 2.54 -6.75
CA SER A 65 -5.89 3.89 -7.23
C SER A 65 -4.66 4.78 -7.37
N VAL A 66 -3.62 4.53 -6.57
CA VAL A 66 -2.38 5.31 -6.64
C VAL A 66 -1.58 5.08 -7.93
N PHE A 67 -1.88 4.03 -8.68
CA PHE A 67 -1.20 3.67 -9.93
C PHE A 67 -1.81 4.26 -11.19
N PHE A 68 -3.03 4.76 -11.08
CA PHE A 68 -3.82 5.21 -12.23
C PHE A 68 -3.94 6.72 -12.24
N PRO A 69 -2.96 7.45 -12.82
CA PRO A 69 -3.05 8.89 -12.92
C PRO A 69 -4.21 9.30 -13.82
N ASP A 70 -4.72 10.50 -13.58
CA ASP A 70 -5.75 11.12 -14.40
C ASP A 70 -5.10 11.68 -15.67
N VAL A 71 -4.89 10.79 -16.63
CA VAL A 71 -4.34 11.09 -17.96
C VAL A 71 -5.21 10.46 -19.04
N ASP A 72 -5.15 11.01 -20.24
CA ASP A 72 -5.97 10.55 -21.38
C ASP A 72 -5.67 9.11 -21.82
N ASP A 73 -4.49 8.57 -21.48
CA ASP A 73 -4.12 7.19 -21.77
C ASP A 73 -4.57 6.23 -20.66
N PRO A 74 -5.63 5.45 -20.87
CA PRO A 74 -6.12 4.50 -19.88
C PRO A 74 -5.18 3.32 -19.62
N SER A 75 -4.17 3.13 -20.48
CA SER A 75 -3.18 2.06 -20.35
C SER A 75 -1.98 2.49 -19.51
N PHE A 76 -1.86 3.78 -19.21
CA PHE A 76 -0.75 4.29 -18.43
C PHE A 76 -0.82 3.84 -16.96
N LEU A 77 0.30 3.35 -16.46
CA LEU A 77 0.50 2.97 -15.06
C LEU A 77 1.67 3.75 -14.49
N ALA A 78 1.45 4.40 -13.36
CA ALA A 78 2.49 5.06 -12.59
C ALA A 78 3.06 4.10 -11.53
N GLY A 79 4.34 4.12 -11.32
CA GLY A 79 4.98 3.25 -10.34
C GLY A 79 6.06 3.95 -9.52
N GLU A 80 6.56 3.28 -8.51
CA GLU A 80 7.62 3.74 -7.63
C GLU A 80 7.30 5.09 -6.99
N LYS A 81 8.11 6.11 -7.23
CA LYS A 81 7.94 7.47 -6.69
C LYS A 81 6.93 8.33 -7.44
N SER A 82 6.42 7.82 -8.58
CA SER A 82 5.45 8.53 -9.41
C SER A 82 3.99 8.17 -9.08
N ILE A 83 3.75 7.39 -8.04
CA ILE A 83 2.41 7.03 -7.59
C ILE A 83 1.70 8.24 -6.96
N ALA A 84 0.37 8.19 -6.94
CA ALA A 84 -0.45 9.25 -6.35
C ALA A 84 -0.43 9.20 -4.82
N VAL A 85 0.60 9.76 -4.22
CA VAL A 85 0.75 9.90 -2.77
C VAL A 85 1.16 11.32 -2.41
N SER A 86 0.78 11.78 -1.21
CA SER A 86 1.27 13.07 -0.71
C SER A 86 2.78 13.02 -0.48
N HIS A 87 3.41 14.18 -0.48
CA HIS A 87 4.84 14.31 -0.23
C HIS A 87 5.28 13.63 1.08
N ILE A 88 4.47 13.71 2.13
CA ILE A 88 4.72 13.06 3.42
C ILE A 88 4.67 11.54 3.28
N VAL A 89 3.63 11.00 2.67
CA VAL A 89 3.45 9.55 2.48
C VAL A 89 4.50 8.96 1.55
N ASN A 90 5.03 9.74 0.62
CA ASN A 90 6.16 9.30 -0.19
C ASN A 90 7.36 8.89 0.67
N GLY A 91 7.53 9.49 1.86
CA GLY A 91 8.58 9.11 2.81
C GLY A 91 8.57 7.63 3.20
N CYS A 92 7.40 7.02 3.37
CA CYS A 92 7.27 5.61 3.76
C CYS A 92 7.00 4.68 2.57
N THR A 93 6.46 5.17 1.45
CA THR A 93 6.14 4.32 0.29
C THR A 93 7.30 4.12 -0.68
N ARG A 94 8.32 4.98 -0.65
CA ARG A 94 9.48 4.96 -1.56
C ARG A 94 10.50 3.88 -1.26
N LEU A 95 10.33 3.12 -0.18
CA LEU A 95 11.28 2.11 0.26
C LEU A 95 11.23 0.87 -0.64
N GLN A 96 12.41 0.28 -0.86
CA GLN A 96 12.59 -0.85 -1.78
C GLN A 96 11.59 -1.98 -1.59
N PRO A 97 11.30 -2.50 -0.37
CA PRO A 97 10.34 -3.58 -0.21
C PRO A 97 8.93 -3.20 -0.71
N VAL A 98 8.47 -1.99 -0.39
CA VAL A 98 7.16 -1.49 -0.84
C VAL A 98 7.14 -1.30 -2.35
N VAL A 99 8.21 -0.70 -2.90
CA VAL A 99 8.37 -0.49 -4.35
C VAL A 99 8.38 -1.82 -5.11
N MET A 100 9.02 -2.85 -4.58
CA MET A 100 9.02 -4.19 -5.19
C MET A 100 7.62 -4.80 -5.21
N LEU A 101 6.85 -4.71 -4.11
CA LEU A 101 5.48 -5.20 -4.05
C LEU A 101 4.58 -4.43 -5.04
N MET A 102 4.71 -3.13 -5.11
CA MET A 102 4.00 -2.31 -6.09
C MET A 102 4.36 -2.71 -7.52
N GLY A 103 5.64 -2.95 -7.80
CA GLY A 103 6.11 -3.42 -9.12
C GLY A 103 5.49 -4.75 -9.53
N GLN A 104 5.36 -5.70 -8.60
CA GLN A 104 4.66 -6.97 -8.84
C GLN A 104 3.19 -6.75 -9.19
N ALA A 105 2.50 -5.88 -8.45
CA ALA A 105 1.11 -5.54 -8.72
C ALA A 105 0.92 -4.86 -10.10
N LEU A 106 1.79 -3.90 -10.43
CA LEU A 106 1.79 -3.24 -11.74
C LEU A 106 2.00 -4.23 -12.88
N GLY A 107 2.95 -5.16 -12.73
CA GLY A 107 3.19 -6.24 -13.70
C GLY A 107 1.96 -7.13 -13.88
N ALA A 108 1.27 -7.47 -12.79
CA ALA A 108 0.03 -8.25 -12.84
C ALA A 108 -1.11 -7.48 -13.55
N TYR A 109 -1.29 -6.20 -13.25
CA TYR A 109 -2.26 -5.33 -13.95
C TYR A 109 -1.98 -5.27 -15.45
N ALA A 110 -0.74 -5.02 -15.84
CA ALA A 110 -0.34 -4.94 -17.24
C ALA A 110 -0.58 -6.27 -17.97
N ALA A 111 -0.17 -7.40 -17.37
CA ALA A 111 -0.33 -8.71 -17.97
C ALA A 111 -1.79 -9.10 -18.12
N LEU A 112 -2.62 -8.90 -17.09
CA LEU A 112 -4.04 -9.21 -17.13
C LEU A 112 -4.79 -8.28 -18.11
N GLY A 113 -4.44 -7.01 -18.17
CA GLY A 113 -4.98 -6.06 -19.13
C GLY A 113 -4.70 -6.49 -20.57
N THR A 114 -3.45 -6.85 -20.86
CA THR A 114 -3.06 -7.36 -22.19
C THR A 114 -3.79 -8.66 -22.55
N GLN A 115 -3.89 -9.61 -21.61
CA GLN A 115 -4.59 -10.87 -21.83
C GLN A 115 -6.10 -10.67 -22.08
N ALA A 116 -6.70 -9.71 -21.40
CA ALA A 116 -8.12 -9.40 -21.53
C ALA A 116 -8.43 -8.43 -22.67
N GLY A 117 -7.43 -7.88 -23.35
CA GLY A 117 -7.61 -6.86 -24.40
C GLY A 117 -8.23 -5.57 -23.87
N THR A 118 -7.96 -5.21 -22.63
CA THR A 118 -8.52 -4.01 -21.97
C THR A 118 -7.45 -3.23 -21.23
N ALA A 119 -7.75 -1.97 -20.92
CA ALA A 119 -6.85 -1.15 -20.13
C ALA A 119 -6.64 -1.73 -18.73
N PRO A 120 -5.42 -1.66 -18.16
CA PRO A 120 -5.10 -2.18 -16.82
C PRO A 120 -6.04 -1.68 -15.73
N ARG A 121 -6.45 -0.41 -15.78
CA ARG A 121 -7.37 0.19 -14.80
C ARG A 121 -8.76 -0.47 -14.75
N ASN A 122 -9.14 -1.20 -15.81
CA ASN A 122 -10.43 -1.90 -15.89
C ASN A 122 -10.34 -3.34 -15.33
N ILE A 123 -9.17 -3.80 -14.95
CA ILE A 123 -9.01 -5.12 -14.35
C ILE A 123 -9.50 -5.07 -12.91
N PRO A 124 -10.44 -5.96 -12.51
CA PRO A 124 -10.88 -6.07 -11.14
C PRO A 124 -9.70 -6.39 -10.20
N VAL A 125 -9.65 -5.71 -9.06
CA VAL A 125 -8.53 -5.84 -8.13
C VAL A 125 -8.39 -7.25 -7.54
N ASP A 126 -9.48 -7.94 -7.31
CA ASP A 126 -9.51 -9.33 -6.84
C ASP A 126 -8.76 -10.28 -7.78
N ARG A 127 -8.91 -10.10 -9.09
CA ARG A 127 -8.13 -10.86 -10.08
C ARG A 127 -6.63 -10.61 -9.99
N VAL A 128 -6.25 -9.37 -9.71
CA VAL A 128 -4.83 -9.03 -9.51
C VAL A 128 -4.31 -9.65 -8.22
N GLN A 129 -5.09 -9.57 -7.15
CA GLN A 129 -4.76 -10.17 -5.87
C GLN A 129 -4.61 -11.71 -5.99
N ASP A 130 -5.55 -12.38 -6.63
CA ASP A 130 -5.48 -13.83 -6.90
C ASP A 130 -4.22 -14.17 -7.71
N ARG A 131 -3.93 -13.40 -8.76
CA ARG A 131 -2.74 -13.61 -9.59
C ARG A 131 -1.43 -13.46 -8.81
N LEU A 132 -1.37 -12.48 -7.90
CA LEU A 132 -0.21 -12.27 -7.02
C LEU A 132 -0.04 -13.44 -6.05
N LEU A 133 -1.14 -13.92 -5.46
CA LEU A 133 -1.13 -15.07 -4.55
C LEU A 133 -0.69 -16.35 -5.27
N ASP A 134 -1.21 -16.62 -6.46
CA ASP A 134 -0.84 -17.78 -7.28
C ASP A 134 0.65 -17.75 -7.67
N ALA A 135 1.21 -16.55 -7.87
CA ALA A 135 2.63 -16.36 -8.12
C ALA A 135 3.51 -16.47 -6.85
N GLY A 136 2.91 -16.76 -5.69
CA GLY A 136 3.63 -16.85 -4.42
C GLY A 136 4.06 -15.51 -3.84
N CYS A 137 3.50 -14.41 -4.33
CA CYS A 137 3.79 -13.09 -3.78
C CYS A 137 3.24 -12.98 -2.36
N ARG A 138 4.11 -12.59 -1.42
CA ARG A 138 3.74 -12.37 -0.02
C ARG A 138 3.45 -10.88 0.19
N SER A 139 2.25 -10.45 -0.15
CA SER A 139 1.87 -9.05 -0.02
C SER A 139 0.65 -8.86 0.89
N THR A 140 0.50 -9.70 1.90
CA THR A 140 -0.64 -9.62 2.80
C THR A 140 -0.28 -8.88 4.08
N SER A 141 -0.96 -7.78 4.36
CA SER A 141 -1.16 -7.35 5.73
C SER A 141 -2.22 -8.27 6.33
N CYS A 142 -1.80 -9.25 7.11
CA CYS A 142 -2.72 -9.94 7.98
C CYS A 142 -3.10 -8.96 9.10
N THR A 143 -4.33 -8.44 9.09
CA THR A 143 -4.84 -7.52 10.12
C THR A 143 -4.90 -8.15 11.51
N THR A 144 -4.67 -9.46 11.62
CA THR A 144 -4.63 -10.22 12.87
C THR A 144 -3.23 -10.69 13.29
N CYS A 145 -2.21 -10.53 12.43
CA CYS A 145 -0.85 -10.84 12.84
C CYS A 145 -0.28 -9.66 13.64
N GLN A 146 0.00 -9.90 14.91
CA GLN A 146 0.73 -8.93 15.72
C GLN A 146 2.13 -8.66 15.13
N PRO A 147 2.69 -7.45 15.32
CA PRO A 147 4.08 -7.17 14.97
C PRO A 147 5.02 -8.23 15.55
N GLY A 148 5.81 -8.88 14.73
CA GLY A 148 6.75 -9.93 15.12
C GLY A 148 6.31 -11.37 14.88
N THR A 149 5.09 -11.64 14.45
CA THR A 149 4.65 -13.00 14.12
C THR A 149 4.77 -13.23 12.61
N ILE A 150 5.85 -13.83 12.17
CA ILE A 150 5.96 -14.39 10.82
C ILE A 150 5.11 -15.67 10.82
N SER A 151 3.84 -15.58 10.42
CA SER A 151 3.03 -16.75 10.20
C SER A 151 3.48 -17.42 8.91
N SER A 152 3.90 -18.68 9.02
CA SER A 152 4.23 -19.53 7.87
C SER A 152 3.00 -20.06 7.13
N ALA A 153 1.79 -19.74 7.61
CA ALA A 153 0.55 -20.12 6.95
C ALA A 153 0.21 -19.08 5.87
N PRO A 154 -0.05 -19.48 4.62
CA PRO A 154 -0.46 -18.56 3.58
C PRO A 154 -1.83 -17.98 3.93
N CYS A 155 -1.91 -16.67 4.12
CA CYS A 155 -3.16 -15.95 4.10
C CYS A 155 -3.73 -16.06 2.68
N ARG A 156 -4.75 -16.91 2.49
CA ARG A 156 -5.22 -17.32 1.17
C ARG A 156 -6.14 -16.32 0.48
N ARG A 157 -6.39 -15.16 1.08
CA ARG A 157 -7.29 -14.17 0.47
C ARG A 157 -6.97 -12.75 0.94
N TRP A 158 -7.00 -11.85 0.04
CA TRP A 158 -6.83 -10.42 0.24
C TRP A 158 -8.17 -9.67 0.14
N PRO A 159 -8.58 -8.83 1.11
CA PRO A 159 -8.09 -8.79 2.49
C PRO A 159 -8.41 -10.10 3.21
N ALA A 160 -7.49 -10.61 4.01
CA ALA A 160 -7.73 -11.86 4.70
C ALA A 160 -8.87 -11.75 5.71
N PRO A 161 -9.78 -12.71 5.76
CA PRO A 161 -10.62 -12.87 6.95
C PRO A 161 -9.73 -13.15 8.15
N ALA A 162 -10.13 -12.69 9.32
CA ALA A 162 -9.36 -12.82 10.55
C ALA A 162 -8.77 -14.22 10.73
N CYS A 163 -7.44 -14.32 10.79
CA CYS A 163 -6.80 -15.55 11.20
C CYS A 163 -7.12 -15.78 12.68
N SER A 164 -8.11 -16.59 12.97
CA SER A 164 -8.39 -17.06 14.32
C SER A 164 -7.35 -18.10 14.72
N GLY A 165 -6.20 -17.65 15.18
CA GLY A 165 -5.21 -18.52 15.83
C GLY A 165 -5.28 -18.33 17.34
N PRO A 166 -5.06 -19.38 18.15
CA PRO A 166 -5.15 -19.28 19.59
C PRO A 166 -4.04 -18.38 20.13
N THR A 167 -4.44 -17.36 20.88
CA THR A 167 -3.54 -16.55 21.72
C THR A 167 -3.08 -17.36 22.93
N THR A 168 -2.02 -18.13 22.78
CA THR A 168 -1.29 -18.63 23.95
C THR A 168 0.08 -17.98 23.98
N ARG A 169 0.24 -16.98 24.85
CA ARG A 169 1.58 -16.58 25.30
C ARG A 169 2.06 -17.65 26.30
N PRO A 170 3.24 -18.19 26.15
CA PRO A 170 3.89 -18.84 27.27
C PRO A 170 4.40 -17.75 28.23
N ASN A 171 4.25 -18.01 29.51
CA ASN A 171 4.84 -17.23 30.63
C ASN A 171 6.35 -17.10 30.50
#